data_4d5ae85e9420f8bac359c4c3898a2a3d
#
_entry.id   4d5ae85e9420f8bac359c4c3898a2a3d
#
_cell.length_a   1.000
_cell.length_b   1.000
_cell.length_c   1.000
_cell.angle_alpha   90.00
_cell.angle_beta   90.00
_cell.angle_gamma   90.00
#
_symmetry.space_group_name_H-M   'P 1'
#
loop_
_entity.id
_entity.type
_entity.pdbx_description
1 polymer ?
#
loop_
_entity_poly.entity_id
_entity_poly.type
_entity_poly.pdbx_seq_one_letter_code
_entity_poly.pdbx_strand_id
1 'polypeptide(L)'
;RGPVFAGLRGGVARLAEKTGAALTAQGAHLRTKTSVTGLRRIRNRWQVTAGSRTWDFDAVVLAAPAGAAAQLLRTSAPFAATRIRAIDYASVAVVTLAYPAARMPELRGSGFLVPPTEGFSVKGVTFVTQKWEWAARAAKTDAPKGVAIVRSSFGRYGDAAVLERTDAELAALARRELSTIAGLPPISLDERVTRWNSALPQYRVGHVEQVTRARDSLVDAPGVALAGAAYDGVGIASCIASGRQAARQVVRGLEENTVENHG
;
A
#
# COMPACT_ATOMS: atom_id res chain seq x y z
N ARG A 1 5.37 -29.24 1.40
CA ARG A 1 5.16 -27.83 1.80
C ARG A 1 4.85 -27.04 0.53
N GLY A 2 3.74 -26.31 0.48
CA GLY A 2 3.39 -25.44 -0.63
C GLY A 2 4.37 -24.25 -0.80
N PRO A 3 4.27 -23.47 -1.88
CA PRO A 3 5.15 -22.33 -2.13
C PRO A 3 5.00 -21.29 -1.01
N VAL A 4 6.13 -20.74 -0.55
CA VAL A 4 6.18 -19.69 0.49
C VAL A 4 5.48 -18.41 0.03
N PHE A 5 5.54 -18.11 -1.27
CA PHE A 5 4.89 -16.97 -1.87
C PHE A 5 3.89 -17.42 -2.92
N ALA A 6 2.71 -16.81 -2.90
CA ALA A 6 1.68 -17.01 -3.91
C ALA A 6 1.47 -15.70 -4.70
N GLY A 7 1.21 -15.84 -5.99
CA GLY A 7 0.80 -14.73 -6.86
C GLY A 7 -0.60 -14.98 -7.41
N LEU A 8 -1.24 -13.91 -7.86
CA LEU A 8 -2.54 -14.00 -8.53
C LEU A 8 -2.36 -13.86 -10.04
N ARG A 9 -2.98 -14.75 -10.80
CA ARG A 9 -3.03 -14.64 -12.25
C ARG A 9 -3.77 -13.33 -12.61
N GLY A 10 -3.12 -12.47 -13.40
CA GLY A 10 -3.60 -11.13 -13.73
C GLY A 10 -3.22 -10.04 -12.72
N GLY A 11 -2.37 -10.37 -11.72
CA GLY A 11 -1.82 -9.40 -10.77
C GLY A 11 -2.60 -9.29 -9.46
N VAL A 12 -1.93 -8.70 -8.46
CA VAL A 12 -2.46 -8.60 -7.09
C VAL A 12 -3.67 -7.65 -6.99
N ALA A 13 -3.83 -6.70 -7.91
CA ALA A 13 -5.00 -5.81 -7.96
C ALA A 13 -6.33 -6.58 -8.00
N ARG A 14 -6.33 -7.77 -8.60
CA ARG A 14 -7.52 -8.65 -8.63
C ARG A 14 -8.03 -9.06 -7.25
N LEU A 15 -7.17 -9.07 -6.24
CA LEU A 15 -7.61 -9.33 -4.87
C LEU A 15 -8.57 -8.23 -4.40
N ALA A 16 -8.18 -6.96 -4.59
CA ALA A 16 -9.02 -5.83 -4.21
C ALA A 16 -10.33 -5.80 -5.01
N GLU A 17 -10.27 -6.03 -6.33
CA GLU A 17 -11.44 -6.09 -7.21
C GLU A 17 -12.44 -7.18 -6.76
N LYS A 18 -11.96 -8.40 -6.51
CA LYS A 18 -12.79 -9.52 -6.07
C LYS A 18 -13.35 -9.30 -4.67
N THR A 19 -12.56 -8.72 -3.76
CA THR A 19 -13.04 -8.37 -2.42
C THR A 19 -14.15 -7.32 -2.50
N GLY A 20 -13.95 -6.26 -3.31
CA GLY A 20 -14.97 -5.24 -3.51
C GLY A 20 -16.27 -5.83 -4.09
N ALA A 21 -16.18 -6.67 -5.12
CA ALA A 21 -17.35 -7.33 -5.69
C ALA A 21 -18.10 -8.23 -4.67
N ALA A 22 -17.36 -8.99 -3.86
CA ALA A 22 -17.93 -9.83 -2.82
C ALA A 22 -18.64 -9.00 -1.72
N LEU A 23 -18.04 -7.89 -1.30
CA LEU A 23 -18.66 -6.98 -0.33
C LEU A 23 -19.95 -6.37 -0.87
N THR A 24 -19.96 -5.90 -2.12
CA THR A 24 -21.16 -5.35 -2.74
C THR A 24 -22.26 -6.40 -2.87
N ALA A 25 -21.93 -7.64 -3.21
CA ALA A 25 -22.88 -8.74 -3.29
C ALA A 25 -23.51 -9.08 -1.90
N GLN A 26 -22.81 -8.74 -0.81
CA GLN A 26 -23.30 -8.89 0.57
C GLN A 26 -24.01 -7.63 1.10
N GLY A 27 -24.31 -6.64 0.25
CA GLY A 27 -25.03 -5.43 0.61
C GLY A 27 -24.15 -4.28 1.13
N ALA A 28 -22.82 -4.41 1.09
CA ALA A 28 -21.93 -3.31 1.49
C ALA A 28 -21.91 -2.20 0.44
N HIS A 29 -21.90 -0.95 0.89
CA HIS A 29 -21.81 0.22 0.03
C HIS A 29 -20.37 0.67 -0.13
N LEU A 30 -19.80 0.52 -1.34
CA LEU A 30 -18.47 1.01 -1.69
C LEU A 30 -18.57 2.42 -2.30
N ARG A 31 -17.87 3.37 -1.68
CA ARG A 31 -17.79 4.76 -2.16
C ARG A 31 -16.34 5.09 -2.53
N THR A 32 -16.02 4.96 -3.81
CA THR A 32 -14.73 5.39 -4.35
C THR A 32 -14.70 6.89 -4.61
N LYS A 33 -13.52 7.49 -4.78
CA LYS A 33 -13.32 8.92 -5.02
C LYS A 33 -14.01 9.81 -3.98
N THR A 34 -14.14 9.32 -2.75
CA THR A 34 -14.84 9.96 -1.65
C THR A 34 -13.88 10.09 -0.47
N SER A 35 -13.24 11.25 -0.34
CA SER A 35 -12.27 11.52 0.72
C SER A 35 -13.00 11.88 2.02
N VAL A 36 -12.77 11.10 3.07
CA VAL A 36 -13.25 11.42 4.42
C VAL A 36 -12.42 12.58 4.98
N THR A 37 -13.08 13.64 5.37
CA THR A 37 -12.47 14.88 5.88
C THR A 37 -12.74 15.13 7.36
N GLY A 38 -13.71 14.41 7.94
CA GLY A 38 -14.06 14.55 9.35
C GLY A 38 -14.56 13.26 9.96
N LEU A 39 -14.22 13.08 11.24
CA LEU A 39 -14.73 12.02 12.10
C LEU A 39 -15.01 12.62 13.47
N ARG A 40 -16.25 12.57 13.90
CA ARG A 40 -16.67 13.10 15.20
C ARG A 40 -17.58 12.12 15.90
N ARG A 41 -17.48 12.06 17.22
CA ARG A 41 -18.44 11.33 18.05
C ARG A 41 -19.57 12.27 18.43
N ILE A 42 -20.81 11.89 18.11
CA ILE A 42 -22.03 12.62 18.49
C ILE A 42 -22.90 11.64 19.26
N ARG A 43 -23.07 11.91 20.56
CA ARG A 43 -23.70 10.96 21.50
C ARG A 43 -22.95 9.62 21.46
N ASN A 44 -23.64 8.53 21.12
CA ASN A 44 -23.06 7.18 21.03
C ASN A 44 -22.76 6.72 19.59
N ARG A 45 -22.76 7.63 18.61
CA ARG A 45 -22.54 7.32 17.20
C ARG A 45 -21.37 8.12 16.63
N TRP A 46 -20.81 7.60 15.57
CA TRP A 46 -19.72 8.22 14.82
C TRP A 46 -20.27 8.90 13.58
N GLN A 47 -20.10 10.20 13.48
CA GLN A 47 -20.39 10.97 12.29
C GLN A 47 -19.15 11.05 11.39
N VAL A 48 -19.29 10.53 10.16
CA VAL A 48 -18.26 10.56 9.13
C VAL A 48 -18.64 11.60 8.10
N THR A 49 -17.73 12.55 7.82
CA THR A 49 -17.94 13.63 6.86
C THR A 49 -17.05 13.40 5.62
N ALA A 50 -17.64 13.55 4.43
CA ALA A 50 -16.90 13.58 3.17
C ALA A 50 -17.53 14.61 2.21
N GLY A 51 -16.79 15.68 1.91
CA GLY A 51 -17.31 16.82 1.19
C GLY A 51 -18.47 17.48 1.97
N SER A 52 -19.61 17.67 1.31
CA SER A 52 -20.83 18.22 1.93
C SER A 52 -21.74 17.16 2.57
N ARG A 53 -21.37 15.90 2.55
CA ARG A 53 -22.20 14.79 3.07
C ARG A 53 -21.68 14.29 4.39
N THR A 54 -22.62 13.88 5.26
CA THR A 54 -22.35 13.22 6.53
C THR A 54 -23.18 11.95 6.65
N TRP A 55 -22.62 10.98 7.37
CA TRP A 55 -23.29 9.70 7.70
C TRP A 55 -22.99 9.34 9.14
N ASP A 56 -23.95 8.72 9.80
CA ASP A 56 -23.82 8.27 11.18
C ASP A 56 -23.66 6.75 11.22
N PHE A 57 -22.66 6.28 11.98
CA PHE A 57 -22.30 4.87 12.13
C PHE A 57 -22.15 4.53 13.60
N ASP A 58 -22.38 3.28 13.95
CA ASP A 58 -22.23 2.78 15.31
C ASP A 58 -20.76 2.52 15.64
N ALA A 59 -19.96 2.14 14.63
CA ALA A 59 -18.51 1.93 14.76
C ALA A 59 -17.76 2.28 13.48
N VAL A 60 -16.44 2.49 13.57
CA VAL A 60 -15.56 2.87 12.46
C VAL A 60 -14.24 2.10 12.51
N VAL A 61 -13.83 1.51 11.41
CA VAL A 61 -12.48 0.98 11.23
C VAL A 61 -11.68 1.95 10.35
N LEU A 62 -10.60 2.51 10.90
CA LEU A 62 -9.69 3.37 10.16
C LEU A 62 -8.58 2.51 9.53
N ALA A 63 -8.72 2.22 8.24
CA ALA A 63 -7.74 1.48 7.43
C ALA A 63 -6.93 2.39 6.50
N ALA A 64 -6.90 3.68 6.80
CA ALA A 64 -6.15 4.71 6.08
C ALA A 64 -4.67 4.75 6.53
N PRO A 65 -3.77 5.40 5.75
CA PRO A 65 -2.42 5.69 6.22
C PRO A 65 -2.41 6.43 7.56
N ALA A 66 -1.41 6.14 8.41
CA ALA A 66 -1.38 6.62 9.81
C ALA A 66 -1.54 8.14 9.94
N GLY A 67 -0.94 8.92 9.04
CA GLY A 67 -1.09 10.38 9.04
C GLY A 67 -2.54 10.85 8.81
N ALA A 68 -3.26 10.21 7.88
CA ALA A 68 -4.67 10.50 7.62
C ALA A 68 -5.56 10.04 8.79
N ALA A 69 -5.32 8.85 9.33
CA ALA A 69 -6.03 8.36 10.52
C ALA A 69 -5.80 9.28 11.73
N ALA A 70 -4.56 9.75 11.94
CA ALA A 70 -4.24 10.71 12.99
C ALA A 70 -5.01 12.03 12.85
N GLN A 71 -5.13 12.53 11.63
CA GLN A 71 -5.89 13.76 11.38
C GLN A 71 -7.37 13.59 11.74
N LEU A 72 -7.97 12.44 11.39
CA LEU A 72 -9.36 12.14 11.71
C LEU A 72 -9.59 11.97 13.22
N LEU A 73 -8.62 11.41 13.93
CA LEU A 73 -8.71 11.17 15.38
C LEU A 73 -8.32 12.37 16.25
N ARG A 74 -7.81 13.44 15.67
CA ARG A 74 -7.21 14.56 16.40
C ARG A 74 -8.10 15.13 17.52
N THR A 75 -9.40 15.20 17.31
CA THR A 75 -10.35 15.75 18.28
C THR A 75 -10.89 14.68 19.23
N SER A 76 -11.15 13.48 18.72
CA SER A 76 -11.84 12.43 19.48
C SER A 76 -10.89 11.52 20.27
N ALA A 77 -9.63 11.37 19.84
CA ALA A 77 -8.61 10.58 20.52
C ALA A 77 -7.21 11.20 20.31
N PRO A 78 -6.91 12.38 20.90
CA PRO A 78 -5.70 13.14 20.63
C PRO A 78 -4.40 12.39 21.00
N PHE A 79 -4.41 11.57 22.03
CA PHE A 79 -3.26 10.75 22.42
C PHE A 79 -2.97 9.66 21.39
N ALA A 80 -3.99 8.94 20.91
CA ALA A 80 -3.86 7.98 19.83
C ALA A 80 -3.37 8.66 18.55
N ALA A 81 -3.97 9.79 18.18
CA ALA A 81 -3.60 10.57 17.00
C ALA A 81 -2.12 10.99 17.02
N THR A 82 -1.62 11.49 18.15
CA THR A 82 -0.21 11.88 18.31
C THR A 82 0.73 10.70 18.09
N ARG A 83 0.41 9.53 18.65
CA ARG A 83 1.24 8.33 18.56
C ARG A 83 1.30 7.79 17.14
N ILE A 84 0.15 7.66 16.46
CA ILE A 84 0.13 7.12 15.10
C ILE A 84 0.69 8.12 14.07
N ARG A 85 0.59 9.43 14.33
CA ARG A 85 1.20 10.47 13.49
C ARG A 85 2.72 10.36 13.45
N ALA A 86 3.34 9.86 14.52
CA ALA A 86 4.78 9.70 14.63
C ALA A 86 5.32 8.47 13.87
N ILE A 87 4.46 7.70 13.20
CA ILE A 87 4.90 6.60 12.32
C ILE A 87 5.43 7.20 11.03
N ASP A 88 6.71 6.97 10.77
CA ASP A 88 7.35 7.44 9.54
C ASP A 88 6.94 6.65 8.32
N TYR A 89 7.12 7.27 7.17
CA TYR A 89 6.86 6.66 5.87
C TYR A 89 8.00 6.92 4.90
N ALA A 90 8.32 5.90 4.10
CA ALA A 90 9.18 6.04 2.95
C ALA A 90 8.37 6.28 1.69
N SER A 91 8.92 7.10 0.79
CA SER A 91 8.44 7.28 -0.58
C SER A 91 9.25 6.42 -1.55
N VAL A 92 8.60 5.99 -2.63
CA VAL A 92 9.20 5.15 -3.67
C VAL A 92 8.71 5.62 -5.04
N ALA A 93 9.60 5.65 -6.02
CA ALA A 93 9.22 5.69 -7.43
C ALA A 93 9.50 4.34 -8.08
N VAL A 94 8.57 3.90 -8.91
CA VAL A 94 8.70 2.69 -9.73
C VAL A 94 8.69 3.10 -11.18
N VAL A 95 9.79 2.82 -11.88
CA VAL A 95 9.92 3.01 -13.32
C VAL A 95 9.66 1.66 -13.99
N THR A 96 8.65 1.61 -14.83
CA THR A 96 8.33 0.47 -15.67
C THR A 96 8.78 0.78 -17.08
N LEU A 97 9.61 -0.10 -17.66
CA LEU A 97 10.17 0.03 -18.99
C LEU A 97 9.72 -1.15 -19.85
N ALA A 98 9.32 -0.88 -21.08
CA ALA A 98 9.00 -1.86 -22.10
C ALA A 98 10.11 -1.92 -23.14
N TYR A 99 10.59 -3.12 -23.45
CA TYR A 99 11.63 -3.35 -24.44
C TYR A 99 11.21 -4.35 -25.50
N PRO A 100 11.74 -4.28 -26.74
CA PRO A 100 11.57 -5.37 -27.69
C PRO A 100 12.13 -6.67 -27.11
N ALA A 101 11.34 -7.72 -27.00
CA ALA A 101 11.80 -8.98 -26.42
C ALA A 101 13.05 -9.55 -27.12
N ALA A 102 13.12 -9.40 -28.44
CA ALA A 102 14.26 -9.86 -29.24
C ALA A 102 15.59 -9.11 -28.99
N ARG A 103 15.54 -7.96 -28.31
CA ARG A 103 16.74 -7.16 -27.96
C ARG A 103 17.19 -7.34 -26.51
N MET A 104 16.45 -8.13 -25.74
CA MET A 104 16.81 -8.36 -24.34
C MET A 104 18.01 -9.31 -24.26
N PRO A 105 18.98 -9.04 -23.37
CA PRO A 105 20.01 -10.00 -23.06
C PRO A 105 19.42 -11.23 -22.35
N GLU A 106 20.20 -12.29 -22.24
CA GLU A 106 19.85 -13.42 -21.39
C GLU A 106 19.85 -12.98 -19.92
N LEU A 107 18.67 -12.96 -19.29
CA LEU A 107 18.50 -12.55 -17.92
C LEU A 107 18.35 -13.76 -17.01
N ARG A 108 19.08 -13.78 -15.90
CA ARG A 108 18.97 -14.85 -14.90
C ARG A 108 17.97 -14.48 -13.80
N GLY A 109 17.13 -15.43 -13.40
CA GLY A 109 16.16 -15.26 -12.33
C GLY A 109 15.01 -14.32 -12.67
N SER A 110 14.34 -13.79 -11.67
CA SER A 110 13.15 -12.94 -11.80
C SER A 110 13.41 -11.46 -11.51
N GLY A 111 14.66 -11.10 -11.28
CA GLY A 111 15.11 -9.76 -10.89
C GLY A 111 16.27 -9.81 -9.89
N PHE A 112 16.67 -8.65 -9.40
CA PHE A 112 17.77 -8.51 -8.44
C PHE A 112 17.58 -7.30 -7.54
N LEU A 113 18.28 -7.27 -6.41
CA LEU A 113 18.40 -6.12 -5.52
C LEU A 113 19.80 -5.51 -5.67
N VAL A 114 19.88 -4.20 -5.52
CA VAL A 114 21.13 -3.43 -5.59
C VAL A 114 21.43 -2.85 -4.21
N PRO A 115 22.52 -3.29 -3.57
CA PRO A 115 22.95 -2.74 -2.29
C PRO A 115 23.32 -1.25 -2.43
N PRO A 116 23.15 -0.43 -1.38
CA PRO A 116 23.56 0.99 -1.40
C PRO A 116 25.06 1.20 -1.69
N THR A 117 25.89 0.23 -1.32
CA THR A 117 27.34 0.24 -1.52
C THR A 117 27.78 0.21 -2.99
N GLU A 118 26.90 -0.18 -3.90
CA GLU A 118 27.20 -0.23 -5.34
C GLU A 118 27.10 1.14 -6.04
N GLY A 119 26.67 2.20 -5.33
CA GLY A 119 26.61 3.55 -5.85
C GLY A 119 25.48 3.82 -6.85
N PHE A 120 24.58 2.87 -7.09
CA PHE A 120 23.43 3.05 -7.96
C PHE A 120 22.20 3.56 -7.19
N SER A 121 21.40 4.38 -7.87
CA SER A 121 20.14 4.90 -7.33
C SER A 121 19.02 3.84 -7.34
N VAL A 122 19.04 2.94 -8.32
CA VAL A 122 18.12 1.80 -8.37
C VAL A 122 18.37 0.89 -7.17
N LYS A 123 17.31 0.49 -6.47
CA LYS A 123 17.41 -0.41 -5.30
C LYS A 123 16.93 -1.83 -5.56
N GLY A 124 16.18 -2.03 -6.63
CA GLY A 124 15.72 -3.35 -7.01
C GLY A 124 15.06 -3.35 -8.37
N VAL A 125 15.17 -4.46 -9.04
CA VAL A 125 14.69 -4.68 -10.41
C VAL A 125 13.86 -5.96 -10.44
N THR A 126 12.78 -5.95 -11.20
CA THR A 126 11.94 -7.14 -11.46
C THR A 126 11.77 -7.30 -12.97
N PHE A 127 12.09 -8.46 -13.48
CA PHE A 127 11.83 -8.88 -14.86
C PHE A 127 10.40 -9.43 -14.95
N VAL A 128 9.41 -8.53 -15.13
CA VAL A 128 7.99 -8.82 -14.93
C VAL A 128 7.49 -9.93 -15.84
N THR A 129 7.81 -9.88 -17.13
CA THR A 129 7.41 -10.89 -18.12
C THR A 129 8.14 -12.22 -17.95
N GLN A 130 9.33 -12.22 -17.34
CA GLN A 130 10.05 -13.45 -17.00
C GLN A 130 9.53 -14.06 -15.68
N LYS A 131 9.18 -13.21 -14.73
CA LYS A 131 8.68 -13.63 -13.40
C LYS A 131 7.26 -14.18 -13.46
N TRP A 132 6.40 -13.60 -14.31
CA TRP A 132 4.97 -13.87 -14.33
C TRP A 132 4.49 -14.30 -15.72
N GLU A 133 4.17 -15.58 -15.87
CA GLU A 133 3.67 -16.13 -17.14
C GLU A 133 2.42 -15.39 -17.68
N TRP A 134 1.52 -14.98 -16.80
CA TRP A 134 0.34 -14.21 -17.22
C TRP A 134 0.71 -12.85 -17.84
N ALA A 135 1.78 -12.20 -17.34
CA ALA A 135 2.28 -10.95 -17.89
C ALA A 135 2.95 -11.16 -19.25
N ALA A 136 3.71 -12.26 -19.37
CA ALA A 136 4.31 -12.64 -20.65
C ALA A 136 3.24 -12.93 -21.73
N ARG A 137 2.15 -13.59 -21.35
CA ARG A 137 1.03 -13.86 -22.28
C ARG A 137 0.34 -12.57 -22.70
N ALA A 138 0.02 -11.67 -21.75
CA ALA A 138 -0.58 -10.38 -22.05
C ALA A 138 0.30 -9.55 -23.00
N ALA A 139 1.60 -9.48 -22.70
CA ALA A 139 2.55 -8.76 -23.54
C ALA A 139 2.68 -9.30 -24.99
N LYS A 140 2.40 -10.59 -25.22
CA LYS A 140 2.36 -11.18 -26.56
C LYS A 140 1.05 -10.85 -27.31
N THR A 141 -0.05 -10.72 -26.58
CA THR A 141 -1.36 -10.37 -27.18
C THR A 141 -1.33 -8.95 -27.73
N ASP A 142 -0.79 -8.01 -26.95
CA ASP A 142 -0.77 -6.60 -27.29
C ASP A 142 0.38 -6.24 -28.28
N ALA A 143 1.42 -7.07 -28.34
CA ALA A 143 2.58 -6.88 -29.20
C ALA A 143 3.07 -8.23 -29.76
N PRO A 144 2.64 -8.65 -30.97
CA PRO A 144 2.97 -9.96 -31.55
C PRO A 144 4.47 -10.26 -31.66
N LYS A 145 5.32 -9.24 -31.83
CA LYS A 145 6.78 -9.37 -31.83
C LYS A 145 7.36 -9.59 -30.42
N GLY A 146 6.52 -9.55 -29.40
CA GLY A 146 6.88 -9.72 -28.00
C GLY A 146 7.50 -8.46 -27.35
N VAL A 147 7.07 -8.20 -26.13
CA VAL A 147 7.59 -7.13 -25.27
C VAL A 147 8.08 -7.72 -23.96
N ALA A 148 9.26 -7.29 -23.52
CA ALA A 148 9.78 -7.56 -22.20
C ALA A 148 9.48 -6.35 -21.29
N ILE A 149 8.86 -6.60 -20.15
CA ILE A 149 8.56 -5.58 -19.14
C ILE A 149 9.53 -5.71 -17.98
N VAL A 150 10.21 -4.62 -17.68
CA VAL A 150 11.15 -4.50 -16.55
C VAL A 150 10.65 -3.40 -15.63
N ARG A 151 10.67 -3.63 -14.31
CA ARG A 151 10.34 -2.63 -13.28
C ARG A 151 11.56 -2.40 -12.41
N SER A 152 11.93 -1.15 -12.23
CA SER A 152 12.97 -0.71 -11.31
C SER A 152 12.39 0.20 -10.25
N SER A 153 12.91 0.13 -9.02
CA SER A 153 12.44 0.93 -7.89
C SER A 153 13.54 1.84 -7.35
N PHE A 154 13.16 3.07 -7.02
CA PHE A 154 14.00 4.15 -6.53
C PHE A 154 13.48 4.69 -5.21
N GLY A 155 14.36 5.35 -4.44
CA GLY A 155 14.03 5.91 -3.12
C GLY A 155 14.21 4.89 -1.99
N ARG A 156 15.12 5.21 -1.07
CA ARG A 156 15.37 4.48 0.18
C ARG A 156 14.90 5.33 1.35
N TYR A 157 14.52 4.70 2.44
CA TYR A 157 14.25 5.45 3.67
C TYR A 157 15.51 6.16 4.13
N GLY A 158 15.42 7.46 4.42
CA GLY A 158 16.56 8.31 4.75
C GLY A 158 17.38 8.81 3.53
N ASP A 159 17.11 8.31 2.32
CA ASP A 159 17.73 8.76 1.07
C ASP A 159 16.68 8.85 -0.04
N ALA A 160 15.99 9.98 -0.07
CA ALA A 160 14.91 10.25 -0.99
C ALA A 160 15.26 11.27 -2.09
N ALA A 161 16.48 11.80 -2.13
CA ALA A 161 16.89 12.87 -3.06
C ALA A 161 16.67 12.49 -4.53
N VAL A 162 16.84 11.21 -4.88
CA VAL A 162 16.57 10.71 -6.23
C VAL A 162 15.12 10.93 -6.67
N LEU A 163 14.18 11.01 -5.72
CA LEU A 163 12.75 11.20 -5.99
C LEU A 163 12.36 12.65 -6.33
N GLU A 164 13.28 13.61 -6.16
CA GLU A 164 13.08 15.01 -6.55
C GLU A 164 13.20 15.20 -8.07
N ARG A 165 13.79 14.22 -8.76
CA ARG A 165 13.91 14.21 -10.23
C ARG A 165 12.53 14.15 -10.88
N THR A 166 12.41 14.74 -12.06
CA THR A 166 11.23 14.60 -12.93
C THR A 166 11.03 13.14 -13.37
N ASP A 167 9.85 12.80 -13.87
CA ASP A 167 9.57 11.44 -14.37
C ASP A 167 10.48 11.10 -15.55
N ALA A 168 10.75 12.06 -16.44
CA ALA A 168 11.65 11.87 -17.56
C ALA A 168 13.11 11.59 -17.12
N GLU A 169 13.58 12.32 -16.10
CA GLU A 169 14.92 12.11 -15.54
C GLU A 169 15.04 10.76 -14.81
N LEU A 170 13.99 10.33 -14.09
CA LEU A 170 13.95 9.01 -13.45
C LEU A 170 13.94 7.88 -14.47
N ALA A 171 13.20 8.02 -15.57
CA ALA A 171 13.18 7.05 -16.64
C ALA A 171 14.54 6.96 -17.35
N ALA A 172 15.17 8.11 -17.65
CA ALA A 172 16.50 8.17 -18.22
C ALA A 172 17.57 7.56 -17.30
N LEU A 173 17.47 7.82 -15.99
CA LEU A 173 18.34 7.22 -14.98
C LEU A 173 18.17 5.70 -14.94
N ALA A 174 16.90 5.22 -14.92
CA ALA A 174 16.59 3.79 -14.94
C ALA A 174 17.21 3.10 -16.16
N ARG A 175 17.02 3.63 -17.36
CA ARG A 175 17.61 3.06 -18.58
C ARG A 175 19.13 2.99 -18.50
N ARG A 176 19.78 4.07 -18.07
CA ARG A 176 21.24 4.14 -17.95
C ARG A 176 21.79 3.12 -16.95
N GLU A 177 21.23 3.10 -15.74
CA GLU A 177 21.68 2.18 -14.69
C GLU A 177 21.41 0.72 -15.05
N LEU A 178 20.25 0.39 -15.62
CA LEU A 178 19.92 -0.97 -16.07
C LEU A 178 20.78 -1.42 -17.26
N SER A 179 21.17 -0.51 -18.14
CA SER A 179 22.14 -0.82 -19.20
C SER A 179 23.49 -1.17 -18.60
N THR A 180 23.97 -0.42 -17.62
CA THR A 180 25.26 -0.69 -16.95
C THR A 180 25.23 -1.98 -16.13
N ILE A 181 24.19 -2.22 -15.35
CA ILE A 181 24.15 -3.34 -14.39
C ILE A 181 23.80 -4.66 -15.08
N ALA A 182 22.88 -4.63 -16.05
CA ALA A 182 22.28 -5.83 -16.62
C ALA A 182 22.32 -5.90 -18.15
N GLY A 183 23.01 -4.98 -18.81
CA GLY A 183 23.16 -4.96 -20.27
C GLY A 183 21.85 -4.71 -21.03
N LEU A 184 20.84 -4.10 -20.39
CA LEU A 184 19.58 -3.81 -21.07
C LEU A 184 19.78 -2.76 -22.19
N PRO A 185 18.93 -2.80 -23.25
CA PRO A 185 19.02 -1.79 -24.30
C PRO A 185 18.88 -0.37 -23.75
N PRO A 186 19.62 0.62 -24.26
CA PRO A 186 19.58 2.00 -23.77
C PRO A 186 18.26 2.72 -24.11
N ILE A 187 17.49 2.17 -25.06
CA ILE A 187 16.23 2.75 -25.54
C ILE A 187 15.10 1.77 -25.27
N SER A 188 14.08 2.22 -24.56
CA SER A 188 12.83 1.51 -24.34
C SER A 188 11.79 1.85 -25.43
N LEU A 189 10.82 0.97 -25.63
CA LEU A 189 9.66 1.21 -26.48
C LEU A 189 8.66 2.17 -25.81
N ASP A 190 8.51 2.00 -24.51
CA ASP A 190 7.60 2.79 -23.68
C ASP A 190 8.10 2.81 -22.24
N GLU A 191 7.68 3.84 -21.49
CA GLU A 191 8.10 4.02 -20.12
C GLU A 191 7.00 4.67 -19.27
N ARG A 192 6.92 4.23 -18.02
CA ARG A 192 5.96 4.78 -17.06
C ARG A 192 6.59 4.91 -15.68
N VAL A 193 6.50 6.09 -15.12
CA VAL A 193 6.88 6.34 -13.72
C VAL A 193 5.63 6.36 -12.85
N THR A 194 5.66 5.62 -11.76
CA THR A 194 4.61 5.63 -10.74
C THR A 194 5.22 6.02 -9.40
N ARG A 195 4.74 7.12 -8.82
CA ARG A 195 5.20 7.62 -7.53
C ARG A 195 4.29 7.17 -6.41
N TRP A 196 4.89 6.68 -5.35
CA TRP A 196 4.25 6.26 -4.12
C TRP A 196 4.77 7.13 -2.98
N ASN A 197 4.18 8.33 -2.86
CA ASN A 197 4.60 9.29 -1.85
C ASN A 197 4.08 8.86 -0.48
N SER A 198 4.99 8.82 0.51
CA SER A 198 4.67 8.42 1.89
C SER A 198 3.79 7.16 1.95
N ALA A 199 4.16 6.13 1.20
CA ALA A 199 3.31 4.96 1.02
C ALA A 199 3.74 3.73 1.83
N LEU A 200 5.01 3.67 2.27
CA LEU A 200 5.55 2.52 2.99
C LEU A 200 5.86 2.90 4.44
N PRO A 201 5.06 2.48 5.43
CA PRO A 201 5.34 2.76 6.83
C PRO A 201 6.65 2.12 7.28
N GLN A 202 7.38 2.80 8.15
CA GLN A 202 8.67 2.39 8.67
C GLN A 202 8.54 1.98 10.14
N TYR A 203 8.97 0.76 10.44
CA TYR A 203 8.91 0.21 11.78
C TYR A 203 10.25 0.45 12.48
N ARG A 204 10.31 1.54 13.25
CA ARG A 204 11.47 1.83 14.10
C ARG A 204 11.47 0.95 15.34
N VAL A 205 12.59 0.93 16.04
CA VAL A 205 12.67 0.32 17.39
C VAL A 205 11.58 0.95 18.28
N GLY A 206 10.82 0.11 18.97
CA GLY A 206 9.68 0.54 19.79
C GLY A 206 8.34 0.68 19.04
N HIS A 207 8.29 0.35 17.73
CA HIS A 207 7.06 0.47 16.91
C HIS A 207 5.87 -0.31 17.49
N VAL A 208 6.09 -1.55 17.91
CA VAL A 208 5.03 -2.41 18.49
C VAL A 208 4.44 -1.77 19.73
N GLU A 209 5.29 -1.28 20.62
CA GLU A 209 4.87 -0.58 21.85
C GLU A 209 4.11 0.72 21.53
N GLN A 210 4.58 1.48 20.54
CA GLN A 210 3.92 2.70 20.07
C GLN A 210 2.52 2.41 19.58
N VAL A 211 2.33 1.35 18.78
CA VAL A 211 1.02 0.92 18.25
C VAL A 211 0.11 0.42 19.38
N THR A 212 0.65 -0.36 20.32
CA THR A 212 -0.11 -0.82 21.49
C THR A 212 -0.63 0.36 22.29
N ARG A 213 0.23 1.30 22.66
CA ARG A 213 -0.15 2.52 23.40
C ARG A 213 -1.14 3.40 22.62
N ALA A 214 -1.05 3.42 21.28
CA ALA A 214 -2.03 4.12 20.47
C ALA A 214 -3.41 3.46 20.56
N ARG A 215 -3.47 2.13 20.51
CA ARG A 215 -4.72 1.37 20.66
C ARG A 215 -5.33 1.50 22.06
N ASP A 216 -4.50 1.42 23.09
CA ASP A 216 -4.94 1.63 24.47
C ASP A 216 -5.55 3.03 24.66
N SER A 217 -5.01 4.03 23.98
CA SER A 217 -5.53 5.41 24.00
C SER A 217 -6.83 5.60 23.21
N LEU A 218 -7.32 4.57 22.49
CA LEU A 218 -8.65 4.61 21.86
C LEU A 218 -9.80 4.32 22.83
N VAL A 219 -9.51 4.07 24.10
CA VAL A 219 -10.55 3.98 25.15
C VAL A 219 -11.45 5.24 25.18
N ASP A 220 -10.90 6.41 24.86
CA ASP A 220 -11.62 7.67 24.75
C ASP A 220 -12.47 7.78 23.45
N ALA A 221 -12.32 6.84 22.54
CA ALA A 221 -12.99 6.77 21.25
C ALA A 221 -13.63 5.38 21.02
N PRO A 222 -14.53 4.92 21.90
CA PRO A 222 -15.13 3.60 21.79
C PRO A 222 -15.86 3.41 20.46
N GLY A 223 -15.75 2.21 19.88
CA GLY A 223 -16.26 1.90 18.55
C GLY A 223 -15.30 2.26 17.40
N VAL A 224 -14.09 2.76 17.70
CA VAL A 224 -13.04 2.96 16.67
C VAL A 224 -11.98 1.89 16.77
N ALA A 225 -11.56 1.35 15.62
CA ALA A 225 -10.41 0.47 15.53
C ALA A 225 -9.46 0.89 14.39
N LEU A 226 -8.17 0.55 14.54
CA LEU A 226 -7.11 0.80 13.56
C LEU A 226 -6.76 -0.48 12.83
N ALA A 227 -6.61 -0.41 11.50
CA ALA A 227 -6.19 -1.53 10.67
C ALA A 227 -5.21 -1.09 9.56
N GLY A 228 -4.38 -2.00 9.12
CA GLY A 228 -3.55 -1.84 7.93
C GLY A 228 -2.05 -1.88 8.18
N ALA A 229 -1.32 -1.60 7.10
CA ALA A 229 0.13 -1.75 7.03
C ALA A 229 0.93 -0.91 8.03
N ALA A 230 0.35 0.13 8.57
CA ALA A 230 1.01 0.99 9.56
C ALA A 230 1.14 0.34 10.95
N TYR A 231 0.41 -0.73 11.25
CA TYR A 231 0.23 -1.22 12.61
C TYR A 231 0.71 -2.66 12.82
N ASP A 232 0.37 -3.58 11.91
CA ASP A 232 0.50 -5.02 12.15
C ASP A 232 1.37 -5.75 11.11
N GLY A 233 2.05 -5.02 10.23
CA GLY A 233 2.91 -5.58 9.18
C GLY A 233 2.52 -5.10 7.79
N VAL A 234 3.53 -4.85 6.96
CA VAL A 234 3.37 -4.26 5.61
C VAL A 234 2.94 -5.28 4.54
N GLY A 235 2.95 -6.58 4.85
CA GLY A 235 2.54 -7.64 3.92
C GLY A 235 1.02 -7.71 3.75
N ILE A 236 0.55 -8.15 2.58
CA ILE A 236 -0.89 -8.32 2.28
C ILE A 236 -1.56 -9.24 3.32
N ALA A 237 -0.94 -10.37 3.68
CA ALA A 237 -1.47 -11.27 4.69
C ALA A 237 -1.64 -10.60 6.05
N SER A 238 -0.66 -9.79 6.47
CA SER A 238 -0.72 -9.01 7.71
C SER A 238 -1.84 -7.96 7.66
N CYS A 239 -1.99 -7.26 6.53
CA CYS A 239 -3.07 -6.28 6.35
C CYS A 239 -4.46 -6.94 6.43
N ILE A 240 -4.63 -8.15 5.87
CA ILE A 240 -5.88 -8.91 5.97
C ILE A 240 -6.14 -9.32 7.42
N ALA A 241 -5.13 -9.82 8.13
CA ALA A 241 -5.25 -10.18 9.53
C ALA A 241 -5.62 -8.96 10.40
N SER A 242 -4.96 -7.83 10.19
CA SER A 242 -5.23 -6.56 10.85
C SER A 242 -6.68 -6.09 10.63
N GLY A 243 -7.16 -6.12 9.39
CA GLY A 243 -8.54 -5.78 9.07
C GLY A 243 -9.57 -6.70 9.76
N ARG A 244 -9.31 -8.01 9.78
CA ARG A 244 -10.17 -8.97 10.48
C ARG A 244 -10.19 -8.74 12.00
N GLN A 245 -9.03 -8.43 12.58
CA GLN A 245 -8.93 -8.13 14.01
C GLN A 245 -9.71 -6.87 14.37
N ALA A 246 -9.54 -5.79 13.60
CA ALA A 246 -10.27 -4.54 13.80
C ALA A 246 -11.78 -4.72 13.67
N ALA A 247 -12.24 -5.48 12.68
CA ALA A 247 -13.66 -5.79 12.53
C ALA A 247 -14.24 -6.54 13.74
N ARG A 248 -13.52 -7.57 14.24
CA ARG A 248 -13.94 -8.30 15.44
C ARG A 248 -13.98 -7.42 16.69
N GLN A 249 -13.03 -6.47 16.81
CA GLN A 249 -12.98 -5.54 17.93
C GLN A 249 -14.22 -4.64 17.96
N VAL A 250 -14.58 -4.04 16.81
CA VAL A 250 -15.74 -3.13 16.76
C VAL A 250 -17.06 -3.89 16.94
N VAL A 251 -17.20 -5.11 16.40
CA VAL A 251 -18.40 -5.93 16.57
C VAL A 251 -18.63 -6.29 18.04
N ARG A 252 -17.59 -6.76 18.73
CA ARG A 252 -17.69 -7.07 20.18
C ARG A 252 -18.07 -5.86 20.99
N GLY A 253 -17.48 -4.69 20.74
CA GLY A 253 -17.84 -3.47 21.45
C GLY A 253 -19.30 -3.02 21.21
N LEU A 254 -19.89 -3.34 20.05
CA LEU A 254 -21.30 -3.09 19.78
C LEU A 254 -22.21 -4.05 20.53
N GLU A 255 -21.85 -5.33 20.63
CA GLU A 255 -22.59 -6.34 21.38
C GLU A 255 -22.63 -6.02 22.88
N GLU A 256 -21.50 -5.65 23.48
CA GLU A 256 -21.36 -5.25 24.88
C GLU A 256 -22.25 -4.04 25.21
N ASN A 257 -22.21 -2.99 24.38
CA ASN A 257 -23.04 -1.79 24.55
C ASN A 257 -24.55 -2.09 24.42
N THR A 258 -24.95 -3.11 23.68
CA THR A 258 -26.35 -3.50 23.52
C THR A 258 -26.86 -4.17 24.76
N VAL A 259 -26.05 -4.97 25.43
CA VAL A 259 -26.42 -5.65 26.69
C VAL A 259 -26.58 -4.65 27.85
N GLU A 260 -25.66 -3.67 27.96
CA GLU A 260 -25.73 -2.66 29.03
C GLU A 260 -26.94 -1.72 28.91
N ASN A 261 -27.47 -1.50 27.70
CA ASN A 261 -28.63 -0.64 27.47
C ASN A 261 -29.99 -1.36 27.68
N HIS A 262 -30.01 -2.67 27.91
CA HIS A 262 -31.23 -3.48 28.10
C HIS A 262 -31.29 -4.16 29.49
N GLY A 263 -30.33 -3.94 30.37
CA GLY A 263 -30.29 -4.35 31.78
C GLY A 263 -30.53 -3.17 32.71
#